data_caeab6b43b6c8c6aafbb5857bc5741f4
#
_entry.id   caeab6b43b6c8c6aafbb5857bc5741f4
#
_cell.length_a   1.000
_cell.length_b   1.000
_cell.length_c   1.000
_cell.angle_alpha   90.00
_cell.angle_beta   90.00
_cell.angle_gamma   90.00
#
_symmetry.space_group_name_H-M   'P 1'
#
loop_
_entity.id
_entity.type
_entity.pdbx_description
1 polymer ?
#
loop_
_entity_poly.entity_id
_entity_poly.type
_entity_poly.pdbx_seq_one_letter_code
_entity_poly.pdbx_strand_id
1 'polypeptide(L)'
;MNIKRAKQEIKDTIEAYLLKDERGEYCIPSVRQRPVLLIGPPGIGKTQIMEQIARECEINLVSYTITHHTRQSAMGLPFIREKEYGGEKRSVTEYTMSEIISAVYDKIKETGIEEGILFIDEINCVSETLAPAMLQFLQCKTFGNQQVPKGWVIVTAGNPPEYNKSVREFDVVTLSLIHI
;
A
#
# COMPACT_ATOMS: atom_id res chain seq x y z
N MET A 1 -2.69 5.64 -22.11
CA MET A 1 -2.04 4.30 -22.35
C MET A 1 -3.14 3.26 -22.44
N ASN A 2 -2.96 2.14 -23.19
CA ASN A 2 -3.98 1.10 -23.16
C ASN A 2 -3.77 0.16 -21.97
N ILE A 3 -4.83 -0.53 -21.55
CA ILE A 3 -4.87 -1.37 -20.35
C ILE A 3 -3.85 -2.53 -20.37
N LYS A 4 -3.56 -3.09 -21.56
CA LYS A 4 -2.57 -4.18 -21.70
C LYS A 4 -1.15 -3.70 -21.41
N ARG A 5 -0.81 -2.50 -21.88
CA ARG A 5 0.49 -1.89 -21.64
C ARG A 5 0.65 -1.48 -20.17
N ALA A 6 -0.41 -0.92 -19.57
CA ALA A 6 -0.41 -0.59 -18.15
C ALA A 6 -0.19 -1.84 -17.27
N LYS A 7 -0.89 -2.94 -17.60
CA LYS A 7 -0.67 -4.23 -16.93
C LYS A 7 0.78 -4.69 -17.04
N GLN A 8 1.38 -4.60 -18.23
CA GLN A 8 2.76 -5.03 -18.44
C GLN A 8 3.75 -4.16 -17.65
N GLU A 9 3.59 -2.84 -17.66
CA GLU A 9 4.47 -1.94 -16.90
C GLU A 9 4.38 -2.17 -15.38
N ILE A 10 3.17 -2.43 -14.86
CA ILE A 10 3.00 -2.78 -13.44
C ILE A 10 3.67 -4.11 -13.13
N LYS A 11 3.48 -5.11 -13.99
CA LYS A 11 4.08 -6.43 -13.82
C LYS A 11 5.61 -6.35 -13.83
N ASP A 12 6.20 -5.66 -14.80
CA ASP A 12 7.65 -5.46 -14.91
C ASP A 12 8.20 -4.74 -13.67
N THR A 13 7.46 -3.76 -13.15
CA THR A 13 7.83 -3.05 -11.90
C THR A 13 7.81 -3.99 -10.70
N ILE A 14 6.79 -4.83 -10.58
CA ILE A 14 6.67 -5.81 -9.48
C ILE A 14 7.81 -6.83 -9.57
N GLU A 15 8.05 -7.40 -10.74
CA GLU A 15 9.14 -8.35 -10.96
C GLU A 15 10.50 -7.73 -10.62
N ALA A 16 10.75 -6.47 -11.01
CA ALA A 16 11.97 -5.75 -10.65
C ALA A 16 12.12 -5.53 -9.14
N TYR A 17 11.01 -5.21 -8.44
CA TYR A 17 11.03 -4.98 -7.00
C TYR A 17 11.15 -6.26 -6.17
N LEU A 18 10.72 -7.39 -6.71
CA LEU A 18 10.81 -8.70 -6.07
C LEU A 18 12.08 -9.47 -6.46
N LEU A 19 12.91 -8.92 -7.38
CA LEU A 19 14.16 -9.53 -7.77
C LEU A 19 15.11 -9.61 -6.56
N LYS A 20 15.65 -10.80 -6.34
CA LYS A 20 16.61 -11.08 -5.26
C LYS A 20 18.00 -11.35 -5.81
N ASP A 21 19.01 -10.98 -5.04
CA ASP A 21 20.41 -11.29 -5.30
C ASP A 21 20.75 -12.75 -4.91
N GLU A 22 22.02 -13.14 -5.10
CA GLU A 22 22.53 -14.47 -4.75
C GLU A 22 22.42 -14.80 -3.26
N ARG A 23 22.23 -13.79 -2.39
CA ARG A 23 22.07 -13.94 -0.94
C ARG A 23 20.62 -14.02 -0.52
N GLY A 24 19.67 -13.91 -1.47
CA GLY A 24 18.25 -13.89 -1.21
C GLY A 24 17.70 -12.54 -0.72
N GLU A 25 18.51 -11.46 -0.78
CA GLU A 25 18.06 -10.11 -0.45
C GLU A 25 17.51 -9.40 -1.68
N TYR A 26 16.47 -8.54 -1.49
CA TYR A 26 15.90 -7.79 -2.60
C TYR A 26 16.90 -6.80 -3.18
N CYS A 27 17.14 -6.87 -4.49
CA CYS A 27 18.07 -5.98 -5.21
C CYS A 27 17.71 -4.51 -5.04
N ILE A 28 16.40 -4.20 -4.96
CA ILE A 28 15.89 -2.86 -4.70
C ILE A 28 15.30 -2.83 -3.28
N PRO A 29 15.96 -2.16 -2.31
CA PRO A 29 15.45 -2.05 -0.94
C PRO A 29 14.06 -1.43 -0.88
N SER A 30 13.21 -1.89 0.04
CA SER A 30 11.81 -1.44 0.17
C SER A 30 11.66 0.09 0.27
N VAL A 31 12.63 0.78 0.89
CA VAL A 31 12.66 2.25 1.01
C VAL A 31 12.88 2.98 -0.32
N ARG A 32 13.40 2.29 -1.34
CA ARG A 32 13.60 2.83 -2.69
C ARG A 32 12.52 2.41 -3.67
N GLN A 33 11.64 1.50 -3.27
CA GLN A 33 10.51 1.06 -4.08
C GLN A 33 9.41 2.11 -4.01
N ARG A 34 9.12 2.76 -5.12
CA ARG A 34 8.04 3.75 -5.19
C ARG A 34 6.69 3.05 -5.37
N PRO A 35 5.64 3.48 -4.67
CA PRO A 35 4.29 3.02 -4.95
C PRO A 35 3.90 3.36 -6.39
N VAL A 36 3.20 2.44 -7.03
CA VAL A 36 2.65 2.66 -8.38
C VAL A 36 1.29 3.33 -8.24
N LEU A 37 1.05 4.42 -8.97
CA LEU A 37 -0.25 5.08 -9.03
C LEU A 37 -0.89 4.88 -10.40
N LEU A 38 -2.01 4.18 -10.43
CA LEU A 38 -2.79 3.87 -11.61
C LEU A 38 -3.99 4.83 -11.71
N ILE A 39 -3.97 5.77 -12.64
CA ILE A 39 -5.08 6.69 -12.88
C ILE A 39 -5.85 6.27 -14.14
N GLY A 40 -7.15 6.08 -13.98
CA GLY A 40 -8.01 5.72 -15.10
C GLY A 40 -9.49 5.74 -14.72
N PRO A 41 -10.40 5.77 -15.72
CA PRO A 41 -11.85 5.79 -15.48
C PRO A 41 -12.34 4.67 -14.56
N PRO A 42 -13.44 4.87 -13.84
CA PRO A 42 -14.05 3.78 -13.09
C PRO A 42 -14.52 2.65 -14.05
N GLY A 43 -14.52 1.42 -13.55
CA GLY A 43 -15.03 0.26 -14.30
C GLY A 43 -14.11 -0.30 -15.39
N ILE A 44 -12.91 0.24 -15.61
CA ILE A 44 -11.97 -0.29 -16.63
C ILE A 44 -11.23 -1.57 -16.18
N GLY A 45 -11.52 -2.09 -14.99
CA GLY A 45 -10.93 -3.33 -14.50
C GLY A 45 -9.60 -3.17 -13.77
N LYS A 46 -9.35 -2.05 -13.09
CA LYS A 46 -8.11 -1.81 -12.33
C LYS A 46 -7.83 -2.94 -11.33
N THR A 47 -8.82 -3.35 -10.57
CA THR A 47 -8.71 -4.47 -9.61
C THR A 47 -8.44 -5.81 -10.31
N GLN A 48 -9.11 -6.07 -11.43
CA GLN A 48 -8.91 -7.29 -12.22
C GLN A 48 -7.49 -7.41 -12.78
N ILE A 49 -6.86 -6.28 -13.14
CA ILE A 49 -5.45 -6.26 -13.54
C ILE A 49 -4.57 -6.76 -12.40
N MET A 50 -4.82 -6.28 -11.16
CA MET A 50 -4.04 -6.70 -9.98
C MET A 50 -4.20 -8.19 -9.70
N GLU A 51 -5.42 -8.71 -9.79
CA GLU A 51 -5.70 -10.14 -9.64
C GLU A 51 -4.96 -10.99 -10.68
N GLN A 52 -4.95 -10.54 -11.93
CA GLN A 52 -4.23 -11.23 -13.00
C GLN A 52 -2.72 -11.22 -12.79
N ILE A 53 -2.14 -10.06 -12.41
CA ILE A 53 -0.71 -9.94 -12.15
C ILE A 53 -0.30 -10.82 -10.96
N ALA A 54 -1.06 -10.77 -9.85
CA ALA A 54 -0.78 -11.58 -8.68
C ALA A 54 -0.78 -13.08 -9.00
N ARG A 55 -1.73 -13.52 -9.83
CA ARG A 55 -1.80 -14.91 -10.30
C ARG A 55 -0.64 -15.28 -11.21
N GLU A 56 -0.27 -14.41 -12.15
CA GLU A 56 0.83 -14.65 -13.10
C GLU A 56 2.20 -14.65 -12.43
N CYS A 57 2.37 -13.86 -11.37
CA CYS A 57 3.61 -13.80 -10.59
C CYS A 57 3.62 -14.77 -9.39
N GLU A 58 2.52 -15.52 -9.17
CA GLU A 58 2.36 -16.47 -8.06
C GLU A 58 2.57 -15.83 -6.68
N ILE A 59 2.07 -14.59 -6.50
CA ILE A 59 2.16 -13.81 -5.28
C ILE A 59 0.77 -13.49 -4.71
N ASN A 60 0.75 -13.03 -3.46
CA ASN A 60 -0.47 -12.63 -2.79
C ASN A 60 -1.04 -11.31 -3.34
N LEU A 61 -2.33 -11.11 -3.15
CA LEU A 61 -3.02 -9.84 -3.33
C LEU A 61 -3.87 -9.53 -2.11
N VAL A 62 -3.65 -8.33 -1.53
CA VAL A 62 -4.55 -7.71 -0.55
C VAL A 62 -5.08 -6.43 -1.17
N SER A 63 -6.40 -6.30 -1.24
CA SER A 63 -7.06 -5.17 -1.89
C SER A 63 -7.93 -4.41 -0.89
N TYR A 64 -7.75 -3.10 -0.85
CA TYR A 64 -8.51 -2.16 -0.02
C TYR A 64 -9.09 -1.01 -0.84
N THR A 65 -10.32 -0.63 -0.54
CA THR A 65 -10.92 0.63 -1.00
C THR A 65 -10.86 1.65 0.14
N ILE A 66 -10.04 2.67 -0.02
CA ILE A 66 -9.71 3.59 1.09
C ILE A 66 -10.89 4.44 1.57
N THR A 67 -11.88 4.68 0.72
CA THR A 67 -13.09 5.47 1.05
C THR A 67 -13.93 4.84 2.14
N HIS A 68 -13.83 3.54 2.36
CA HIS A 68 -14.52 2.81 3.42
C HIS A 68 -13.78 2.85 4.76
N HIS A 69 -12.58 3.45 4.80
CA HIS A 69 -11.75 3.46 5.99
C HIS A 69 -11.70 4.83 6.66
N THR A 70 -11.86 4.82 7.99
CA THR A 70 -11.57 5.98 8.83
C THR A 70 -10.07 6.03 9.15
N ARG A 71 -9.60 7.18 9.66
CA ARG A 71 -8.22 7.28 10.16
C ARG A 71 -7.93 6.21 11.22
N GLN A 72 -8.89 5.90 12.07
CA GLN A 72 -8.73 4.92 13.17
C GLN A 72 -8.60 3.49 12.65
N SER A 73 -9.40 3.08 11.66
CA SER A 73 -9.28 1.74 11.08
C SER A 73 -8.01 1.59 10.25
N ALA A 74 -7.61 2.62 9.50
CA ALA A 74 -6.41 2.57 8.69
C ALA A 74 -5.12 2.60 9.52
N MET A 75 -5.03 3.47 10.54
CA MET A 75 -3.82 3.70 11.32
C MET A 75 -3.77 2.91 12.65
N GLY A 76 -4.91 2.44 13.15
CA GLY A 76 -5.05 1.86 14.49
C GLY A 76 -5.54 2.88 15.52
N LEU A 77 -5.95 2.35 16.68
CA LEU A 77 -6.42 3.12 17.81
C LEU A 77 -5.29 3.39 18.80
N PRO A 78 -5.18 4.61 19.33
CA PRO A 78 -4.22 4.90 20.39
C PRO A 78 -4.65 4.22 21.69
N PHE A 79 -3.69 3.65 22.40
CA PHE A 79 -3.87 3.15 23.76
C PHE A 79 -2.66 3.52 24.64
N ILE A 80 -2.89 3.61 25.95
CA ILE A 80 -1.84 3.96 26.91
C ILE A 80 -1.21 2.68 27.41
N ARG A 81 0.12 2.62 27.38
CA ARG A 81 0.94 1.54 27.92
C ARG A 81 2.00 2.11 28.87
N GLU A 82 2.20 1.44 30.01
CA GLU A 82 3.32 1.77 30.88
C GLU A 82 4.59 1.07 30.39
N LYS A 83 5.65 1.85 30.25
CA LYS A 83 7.00 1.37 29.94
C LYS A 83 8.00 1.91 30.97
N GLU A 84 9.04 1.14 31.24
CA GLU A 84 10.13 1.52 32.13
C GLU A 84 11.30 2.07 31.30
N TYR A 85 11.71 3.27 31.65
CA TYR A 85 12.88 3.96 31.06
C TYR A 85 13.79 4.43 32.19
N GLY A 86 15.00 3.86 32.27
CA GLY A 86 15.98 4.26 33.27
C GLY A 86 15.54 4.02 34.72
N GLY A 87 14.68 2.99 34.97
CA GLY A 87 14.14 2.67 36.30
C GLY A 87 12.88 3.44 36.68
N GLU A 88 12.39 4.35 35.81
CA GLU A 88 11.14 5.08 36.03
C GLU A 88 10.04 4.57 35.08
N LYS A 89 8.84 4.32 35.64
CA LYS A 89 7.64 3.99 34.84
C LYS A 89 7.07 5.25 34.22
N ARG A 90 6.89 5.20 32.90
CA ARG A 90 6.27 6.30 32.13
C ARG A 90 5.14 5.77 31.28
N SER A 91 4.06 6.53 31.21
CA SER A 91 2.95 6.25 30.29
C SER A 91 3.32 6.71 28.90
N VAL A 92 3.21 5.80 27.93
CA VAL A 92 3.46 6.08 26.51
C VAL A 92 2.21 5.75 25.70
N THR A 93 1.97 6.50 24.64
CA THR A 93 0.91 6.18 23.70
C THR A 93 1.44 5.23 22.64
N GLU A 94 0.78 4.08 22.51
CA GLU A 94 0.99 3.14 21.41
C GLU A 94 -0.27 3.05 20.57
N TYR A 95 -0.16 2.48 19.38
CA TYR A 95 -1.31 2.27 18.48
C TYR A 95 -1.52 0.77 18.30
N THR A 96 -2.79 0.36 18.20
CA THR A 96 -3.14 -0.98 17.73
C THR A 96 -2.66 -1.16 16.29
N MET A 97 -2.53 -2.40 15.84
CA MET A 97 -2.11 -2.65 14.47
C MET A 97 -3.10 -2.05 13.47
N SER A 98 -2.57 -1.41 12.43
CA SER A 98 -3.34 -0.97 11.26
C SER A 98 -4.09 -2.15 10.65
N GLU A 99 -5.36 -1.98 10.33
CA GLU A 99 -6.16 -2.99 9.64
C GLU A 99 -5.55 -3.36 8.29
N ILE A 100 -5.01 -2.39 7.57
CA ILE A 100 -4.35 -2.59 6.28
C ILE A 100 -3.11 -3.47 6.43
N ILE A 101 -2.28 -3.20 7.45
CA ILE A 101 -1.07 -3.98 7.69
C ILE A 101 -1.40 -5.37 8.25
N SER A 102 -2.40 -5.48 9.15
CA SER A 102 -2.79 -6.79 9.69
C SER A 102 -3.31 -7.72 8.60
N ALA A 103 -4.07 -7.21 7.64
CA ALA A 103 -4.55 -8.02 6.52
C ALA A 103 -3.41 -8.57 5.64
N VAL A 104 -2.30 -7.84 5.52
CA VAL A 104 -1.10 -8.34 4.83
C VAL A 104 -0.51 -9.53 5.58
N TYR A 105 -0.34 -9.41 6.91
CA TYR A 105 0.18 -10.51 7.74
C TYR A 105 -0.77 -11.72 7.77
N ASP A 106 -2.07 -11.48 7.86
CA ASP A 106 -3.08 -12.54 7.82
C ASP A 106 -3.04 -13.29 6.48
N LYS A 107 -2.85 -12.57 5.38
CA LYS A 107 -2.73 -13.17 4.05
C LYS A 107 -1.47 -14.03 3.91
N ILE A 108 -0.35 -13.58 4.43
CA ILE A 108 0.89 -14.39 4.49
C ILE A 108 0.65 -15.66 5.29
N LYS A 109 0.00 -15.56 6.45
CA LYS A 109 -0.30 -16.72 7.32
C LYS A 109 -1.25 -17.71 6.66
N GLU A 110 -2.25 -17.21 5.91
CA GLU A 110 -3.23 -18.04 5.21
C GLU A 110 -2.60 -18.85 4.07
N THR A 111 -1.73 -18.21 3.27
CA THR A 111 -1.22 -18.79 2.03
C THR A 111 0.18 -19.40 2.16
N GLY A 112 0.97 -18.98 3.16
CA GLY A 112 2.39 -19.31 3.28
C GLY A 112 3.28 -18.58 2.27
N ILE A 113 2.74 -17.69 1.43
CA ILE A 113 3.48 -16.89 0.46
C ILE A 113 3.87 -15.56 1.10
N GLU A 114 5.15 -15.23 1.13
CA GLU A 114 5.65 -14.02 1.78
C GLU A 114 5.52 -12.76 0.92
N GLU A 115 5.45 -12.92 -0.40
CA GLU A 115 5.42 -11.83 -1.37
C GLU A 115 4.01 -11.49 -1.83
N GLY A 116 3.77 -10.21 -2.15
CA GLY A 116 2.43 -9.80 -2.59
C GLY A 116 2.31 -8.36 -3.06
N ILE A 117 1.10 -8.06 -3.49
CA ILE A 117 0.64 -6.72 -3.87
C ILE A 117 -0.31 -6.23 -2.78
N LEU A 118 -0.04 -5.06 -2.22
CA LEU A 118 -1.01 -4.29 -1.47
C LEU A 118 -1.64 -3.25 -2.40
N PHE A 119 -2.86 -3.52 -2.82
CA PHE A 119 -3.61 -2.66 -3.73
C PHE A 119 -4.57 -1.77 -2.95
N ILE A 120 -4.44 -0.44 -3.12
CA ILE A 120 -5.29 0.55 -2.46
C ILE A 120 -6.05 1.32 -3.53
N ASP A 121 -7.35 1.06 -3.65
CA ASP A 121 -8.22 1.73 -4.61
C ASP A 121 -8.79 3.03 -4.06
N GLU A 122 -9.18 3.93 -4.97
CA GLU A 122 -9.75 5.25 -4.68
C GLU A 122 -8.87 6.15 -3.83
N ILE A 123 -7.54 6.03 -3.97
CA ILE A 123 -6.56 6.76 -3.13
C ILE A 123 -6.77 8.27 -3.13
N ASN A 124 -7.22 8.85 -4.23
CA ASN A 124 -7.48 10.27 -4.37
C ASN A 124 -8.86 10.73 -3.82
N CYS A 125 -9.64 9.79 -3.28
CA CYS A 125 -10.89 10.07 -2.56
C CYS A 125 -10.73 9.94 -1.04
N VAL A 126 -9.52 9.79 -0.56
CA VAL A 126 -9.21 9.69 0.88
C VAL A 126 -9.65 10.95 1.62
N SER A 127 -10.15 10.77 2.87
CA SER A 127 -10.58 11.90 3.70
C SER A 127 -9.42 12.85 4.05
N GLU A 128 -9.74 14.14 4.31
CA GLU A 128 -8.72 15.15 4.70
C GLU A 128 -7.90 14.74 5.91
N THR A 129 -8.55 14.11 6.87
CA THR A 129 -7.92 13.68 8.11
C THR A 129 -6.99 12.49 7.93
N LEU A 130 -7.23 11.66 6.90
CA LEU A 130 -6.44 10.47 6.61
C LEU A 130 -5.35 10.74 5.56
N ALA A 131 -5.54 11.69 4.65
CA ALA A 131 -4.64 11.95 3.53
C ALA A 131 -3.16 12.12 3.92
N PRO A 132 -2.78 12.92 4.96
CA PRO A 132 -1.37 13.06 5.36
C PRO A 132 -0.76 11.74 5.82
N ALA A 133 -1.51 10.93 6.56
CA ALA A 133 -1.06 9.64 7.03
C ALA A 133 -0.90 8.63 5.88
N MET A 134 -1.79 8.68 4.91
CA MET A 134 -1.68 7.84 3.71
C MET A 134 -0.48 8.22 2.85
N LEU A 135 -0.18 9.52 2.68
CA LEU A 135 1.02 9.95 1.97
C LEU A 135 2.28 9.43 2.66
N GLN A 136 2.36 9.57 3.98
CA GLN A 136 3.49 9.02 4.75
C GLN A 136 3.58 7.50 4.62
N PHE A 137 2.45 6.80 4.67
CA PHE A 137 2.39 5.35 4.46
C PHE A 137 2.90 4.95 3.09
N LEU A 138 2.48 5.63 2.04
CA LEU A 138 2.92 5.36 0.67
C LEU A 138 4.43 5.59 0.50
N GLN A 139 5.01 6.58 1.17
CA GLN A 139 6.44 6.88 1.12
C GLN A 139 7.28 5.89 1.93
N CYS A 140 6.86 5.60 3.16
CA CYS A 140 7.64 4.87 4.15
C CYS A 140 7.21 3.41 4.33
N LYS A 141 6.05 3.02 3.79
CA LYS A 141 5.40 1.71 4.01
C LYS A 141 5.12 1.42 5.49
N THR A 142 4.89 2.47 6.29
CA THR A 142 4.66 2.36 7.73
C THR A 142 3.45 3.15 8.19
N PHE A 143 2.74 2.61 9.18
CA PHE A 143 1.80 3.34 10.02
C PHE A 143 2.31 3.32 11.45
N GLY A 144 2.70 4.49 11.98
CA GLY A 144 3.32 4.57 13.30
C GLY A 144 4.61 3.74 13.37
N ASN A 145 4.64 2.77 14.29
CA ASN A 145 5.76 1.85 14.48
C ASN A 145 5.61 0.51 13.73
N GLN A 146 4.57 0.39 12.90
CA GLN A 146 4.28 -0.86 12.17
C GLN A 146 4.58 -0.70 10.71
N GLN A 147 5.25 -1.69 10.13
CA GLN A 147 5.73 -1.69 8.76
C GLN A 147 5.09 -2.82 7.96
N VAL A 148 4.80 -2.53 6.69
CA VAL A 148 4.47 -3.56 5.70
C VAL A 148 5.69 -4.48 5.52
N PRO A 149 5.52 -5.81 5.54
CA PRO A 149 6.62 -6.75 5.36
C PRO A 149 7.40 -6.51 4.06
N LYS A 150 8.69 -6.85 4.07
CA LYS A 150 9.49 -6.88 2.82
C LYS A 150 8.85 -7.82 1.82
N GLY A 151 8.98 -7.53 0.53
CA GLY A 151 8.38 -8.33 -0.54
C GLY A 151 6.93 -7.94 -0.88
N TRP A 152 6.41 -6.87 -0.29
CA TRP A 152 5.10 -6.32 -0.63
C TRP A 152 5.24 -5.02 -1.41
N VAL A 153 4.68 -5.02 -2.62
CA VAL A 153 4.65 -3.85 -3.50
C VAL A 153 3.33 -3.12 -3.33
N ILE A 154 3.40 -1.81 -3.10
CA ILE A 154 2.19 -0.99 -2.98
C ILE A 154 1.79 -0.49 -4.37
N VAL A 155 0.57 -0.80 -4.77
CA VAL A 155 -0.06 -0.27 -5.98
C VAL A 155 -1.31 0.48 -5.55
N THR A 156 -1.47 1.71 -6.00
CA THR A 156 -2.63 2.53 -5.70
C THR A 156 -3.39 2.82 -6.99
N ALA A 157 -4.70 3.02 -6.87
CA ALA A 157 -5.52 3.44 -8.00
C ALA A 157 -6.37 4.65 -7.63
N GLY A 158 -6.64 5.46 -8.64
CA GLY A 158 -7.51 6.61 -8.52
C GLY A 158 -8.33 6.84 -9.79
N ASN A 159 -9.36 7.66 -9.67
CA ASN A 159 -10.18 8.08 -10.79
C ASN A 159 -9.80 9.52 -11.19
N PRO A 160 -9.83 9.86 -12.50
CA PRO A 160 -9.64 11.25 -12.92
C PRO A 160 -10.70 12.19 -12.33
N PRO A 161 -10.38 13.49 -12.13
CA PRO A 161 -11.29 14.47 -11.52
C PRO A 161 -12.64 14.60 -12.23
N GLU A 162 -12.70 14.33 -13.53
CA GLU A 162 -13.91 14.42 -14.33
C GLU A 162 -14.99 13.40 -13.88
N TYR A 163 -14.57 12.33 -13.23
CA TYR A 163 -15.47 11.24 -12.77
C TYR A 163 -15.87 11.34 -11.31
N ASN A 164 -15.18 12.17 -10.52
CA ASN A 164 -15.51 12.31 -9.10
C ASN A 164 -15.09 13.69 -8.56
N LYS A 165 -16.07 14.48 -8.11
CA LYS A 165 -15.84 15.82 -7.54
C LYS A 165 -15.07 15.82 -6.21
N SER A 166 -14.98 14.67 -5.55
CA SER A 166 -14.24 14.50 -4.29
C SER A 166 -12.76 14.18 -4.50
N VAL A 167 -12.33 14.13 -5.76
CA VAL A 167 -10.93 13.85 -6.13
C VAL A 167 -10.03 15.01 -5.70
N ARG A 168 -8.93 14.68 -5.02
CA ARG A 168 -7.88 15.60 -4.65
C ARG A 168 -6.65 15.39 -5.51
N GLU A 169 -5.93 16.45 -5.77
CA GLU A 169 -4.59 16.36 -6.32
C GLU A 169 -3.66 15.80 -5.24
N PHE A 170 -3.14 14.61 -5.49
CA PHE A 170 -2.03 14.07 -4.70
C PHE A 170 -0.72 14.63 -5.22
N ASP A 171 0.21 14.90 -4.30
CA ASP A 171 1.58 15.21 -4.67
C ASP A 171 2.23 13.98 -5.33
N VAL A 172 2.23 14.00 -6.67
CA VAL A 172 2.67 12.88 -7.53
C VAL A 172 4.18 12.68 -7.51
N VAL A 173 4.94 13.58 -6.90
CA VAL A 173 6.41 13.55 -6.91
C VAL A 173 6.98 12.28 -6.27
N THR A 174 6.23 11.67 -5.34
CA THR A 174 6.64 10.47 -4.61
C THR A 174 6.12 9.16 -5.20
N LEU A 175 5.27 9.23 -6.22
CA LEU A 175 4.61 8.07 -6.81
C LEU A 175 5.11 7.80 -8.24
N SER A 176 5.16 6.54 -8.63
CA SER A 176 5.35 6.16 -10.04
C SER A 176 4.00 6.18 -10.75
N LEU A 177 3.76 7.17 -11.61
CA LEU A 177 2.46 7.42 -12.22
C LEU A 177 2.27 6.64 -13.52
N ILE A 178 1.21 5.86 -13.60
CA ILE A 178 0.75 5.18 -14.80
C ILE A 178 -0.67 5.67 -15.16
N HIS A 179 -0.80 6.34 -16.29
CA HIS A 179 -2.10 6.75 -16.84
C HIS A 179 -2.66 5.72 -17.82
N ILE A 180 -3.92 5.31 -17.60
CA ILE A 180 -4.67 4.42 -18.51
C ILE A 180 -5.74 5.21 -19.27
#